data_20738055e913dee135dc833124b24115
#
_entry.id   20738055e913dee135dc833124b24115
#
_cell.length_a   1.000
_cell.length_b   1.000
_cell.length_c   1.000
_cell.angle_alpha   90.00
_cell.angle_beta   90.00
_cell.angle_gamma   90.00
#
_symmetry.space_group_name_H-M   'P 1'
#
loop_
_entity.id
_entity.type
_entity.pdbx_description
1 polymer ?
#
loop_
_entity_poly.entity_id
_entity_poly.type
_entity_poly.pdbx_seq_one_letter_code
_entity_poly.pdbx_strand_id
1 'polypeptide(L)'
;MKILQVASGDFFSTYGGGQVYVKNIVDEMISMQINVCVLSFVSFHHEVKAKQYKGIPLYEIGTGLDEDIEKIIDILHPDVIHTHSHKALVCSIGKRKNIPVVVTSHHGGILCPAGTLLDCDDAICYKPVSINNCTRCCLRNIRTGLYWYPLVSLLSNSGYVKLGHWLQDKPFVPFISPIGGVALAIERKKQEWNTIIEKCTLMIAPSYAMADAMTMRGLNKEKLKVVPHGIPMPNITIQKPTPIQGKLKFFYVGRICYVKGIHVLLNAFHQVLNPGIELHLIGGSGNKGEEKYMKLLQKQYAQDKRIIWHGKVPPTEVYQTIKDFHISSSSSFMEAFGLNISESLAMGKPVLATRCGGAEIQIKDGVNGWLVPTNDASAMKAKIEEIIAHKELIPKMSEQCLQSVVTLPEHCMKLYNIYEDYDKK
;
A
#
# COMPACT_ATOMS: atom_id res chain seq x y z
N MET A 1 13.61 -5.68 26.12
CA MET A 1 13.79 -5.19 24.72
C MET A 1 12.99 -3.92 24.51
N LYS A 2 13.63 -2.84 24.07
CA LYS A 2 13.01 -1.56 23.68
C LYS A 2 12.97 -1.45 22.15
N ILE A 3 11.81 -1.21 21.59
CA ILE A 3 11.58 -1.19 20.13
C ILE A 3 11.34 0.26 19.69
N LEU A 4 12.14 0.75 18.76
CA LEU A 4 11.89 2.03 18.10
C LEU A 4 11.07 1.80 16.81
N GLN A 5 9.85 2.33 16.76
CA GLN A 5 9.03 2.39 15.55
C GLN A 5 9.30 3.71 14.81
N VAL A 6 9.89 3.62 13.61
CA VAL A 6 10.11 4.78 12.74
C VAL A 6 8.92 4.90 11.79
N ALA A 7 8.03 5.85 12.06
CA ALA A 7 6.75 5.98 11.37
C ALA A 7 6.89 6.29 9.88
N SER A 8 5.85 5.99 9.10
CA SER A 8 5.81 6.22 7.65
C SER A 8 5.46 7.68 7.26
N GLY A 9 5.62 8.61 8.18
CA GLY A 9 5.29 10.03 8.06
C GLY A 9 4.75 10.56 9.37
N ASP A 10 3.78 11.46 9.34
CA ASP A 10 3.09 11.95 10.55
C ASP A 10 2.33 10.80 11.21
N PHE A 11 2.73 10.49 12.45
CA PHE A 11 2.17 9.41 13.27
C PHE A 11 0.67 9.61 13.57
N PHE A 12 0.22 10.85 13.67
CA PHE A 12 -1.18 11.18 13.95
C PHE A 12 -2.05 11.27 12.68
N SER A 13 -1.47 11.11 11.51
CA SER A 13 -2.24 11.13 10.26
C SER A 13 -3.22 9.95 10.20
N THR A 14 -4.46 10.25 9.86
CA THR A 14 -5.50 9.25 9.57
C THR A 14 -5.57 8.88 8.07
N TYR A 15 -4.69 9.47 7.26
CA TYR A 15 -4.67 9.29 5.81
C TYR A 15 -3.47 8.44 5.40
N GLY A 16 -3.76 7.37 4.66
CA GLY A 16 -2.74 6.45 4.14
C GLY A 16 -2.56 5.19 4.97
N GLY A 17 -2.66 4.04 4.30
CA GLY A 17 -2.64 2.73 4.97
C GLY A 17 -1.37 2.48 5.80
N GLY A 18 -0.21 2.97 5.34
CA GLY A 18 1.05 2.78 6.09
C GLY A 18 1.10 3.55 7.41
N GLN A 19 0.54 4.78 7.47
CA GLN A 19 0.49 5.57 8.70
C GLN A 19 -0.49 4.97 9.70
N VAL A 20 -1.70 4.65 9.23
CA VAL A 20 -2.72 3.98 10.05
C VAL A 20 -2.20 2.66 10.60
N TYR A 21 -1.51 1.87 9.78
CA TYR A 21 -0.89 0.62 10.22
C TYR A 21 0.11 0.84 11.36
N VAL A 22 1.06 1.78 11.22
CA VAL A 22 2.07 2.03 12.27
C VAL A 22 1.42 2.48 13.56
N LYS A 23 0.42 3.36 13.49
CA LYS A 23 -0.32 3.80 14.66
C LYS A 23 -1.02 2.62 15.36
N ASN A 24 -1.69 1.76 14.59
CA ASN A 24 -2.39 0.60 15.13
C ASN A 24 -1.43 -0.37 15.84
N ILE A 25 -0.28 -0.71 15.22
CA ILE A 25 0.68 -1.62 15.87
C ILE A 25 1.30 -1.02 17.13
N VAL A 26 1.55 0.30 17.16
CA VAL A 26 2.06 0.98 18.37
C VAL A 26 1.00 0.94 19.46
N ASP A 27 -0.26 1.27 19.16
CA ASP A 27 -1.35 1.24 20.12
C ASP A 27 -1.53 -0.18 20.72
N GLU A 28 -1.43 -1.21 19.86
CA GLU A 28 -1.51 -2.60 20.31
C GLU A 28 -0.31 -3.02 21.14
N MET A 29 0.91 -2.65 20.75
CA MET A 29 2.12 -2.91 21.53
C MET A 29 2.06 -2.28 22.91
N ILE A 30 1.50 -1.07 23.01
CA ILE A 30 1.26 -0.41 24.33
C ILE A 30 0.27 -1.24 25.16
N SER A 31 -0.83 -1.73 24.56
CA SER A 31 -1.83 -2.55 25.25
C SER A 31 -1.25 -3.88 25.74
N MET A 32 -0.29 -4.43 25.01
CA MET A 32 0.46 -5.64 25.36
C MET A 32 1.62 -5.37 26.32
N GLN A 33 1.79 -4.14 26.80
CA GLN A 33 2.88 -3.72 27.69
C GLN A 33 4.29 -3.91 27.10
N ILE A 34 4.41 -3.89 25.77
CA ILE A 34 5.69 -3.96 25.08
C ILE A 34 6.34 -2.57 25.14
N ASN A 35 7.63 -2.53 25.52
CA ASN A 35 8.40 -1.29 25.59
C ASN A 35 8.69 -0.75 24.19
N VAL A 36 7.91 0.23 23.77
CA VAL A 36 7.97 0.85 22.45
C VAL A 36 8.19 2.36 22.54
N CYS A 37 8.90 2.94 21.60
CA CYS A 37 9.02 4.37 21.37
C CYS A 37 8.83 4.69 19.89
N VAL A 38 8.51 5.95 19.58
CA VAL A 38 8.12 6.36 18.21
C VAL A 38 8.97 7.52 17.73
N LEU A 39 9.40 7.44 16.48
CA LEU A 39 9.96 8.54 15.69
C LEU A 39 9.00 8.86 14.53
N SER A 40 8.48 10.09 14.50
CA SER A 40 7.52 10.60 13.54
C SER A 40 8.11 11.73 12.70
N PHE A 41 7.64 11.90 11.46
CA PHE A 41 8.10 12.94 10.53
C PHE A 41 6.96 13.92 10.25
N VAL A 42 7.20 15.21 10.53
CA VAL A 42 6.20 16.28 10.36
C VAL A 42 6.71 17.29 9.35
N SER A 43 5.93 17.54 8.30
CA SER A 43 6.36 18.32 7.12
C SER A 43 6.66 19.81 7.35
N PHE A 44 6.31 20.38 8.50
CA PHE A 44 6.29 21.84 8.72
C PHE A 44 7.17 22.35 9.86
N HIS A 45 7.99 21.52 10.48
CA HIS A 45 8.85 21.93 11.58
C HIS A 45 10.32 21.74 11.22
N HIS A 46 11.16 22.73 11.56
CA HIS A 46 12.62 22.66 11.49
C HIS A 46 13.24 22.28 12.84
N GLU A 47 12.44 21.71 13.75
CA GLU A 47 12.83 21.40 15.11
C GLU A 47 12.49 19.96 15.48
N VAL A 48 13.29 19.40 16.38
CA VAL A 48 12.99 18.13 17.06
C VAL A 48 12.10 18.43 18.25
N LYS A 49 10.93 17.77 18.33
CA LYS A 49 10.02 17.88 19.46
C LYS A 49 9.88 16.55 20.17
N ALA A 50 10.24 16.51 21.46
CA ALA A 50 9.98 15.38 22.33
C ALA A 50 8.57 15.49 22.94
N LYS A 51 7.78 14.44 22.84
CA LYS A 51 6.41 14.33 23.35
C LYS A 51 6.22 13.01 24.10
N GLN A 52 5.08 12.91 24.78
CA GLN A 52 4.56 11.65 25.32
C GLN A 52 3.29 11.25 24.57
N TYR A 53 3.18 9.98 24.21
CA TYR A 53 1.99 9.40 23.63
C TYR A 53 1.57 8.16 24.41
N LYS A 54 0.44 8.21 25.10
CA LYS A 54 -0.05 7.10 25.96
C LYS A 54 1.03 6.53 26.89
N GLY A 55 1.89 7.39 27.44
CA GLY A 55 2.97 7.01 28.35
C GLY A 55 4.28 6.58 27.71
N ILE A 56 4.38 6.51 26.38
CA ILE A 56 5.62 6.19 25.67
C ILE A 56 6.31 7.43 25.09
N PRO A 57 7.66 7.43 24.90
CA PRO A 57 8.37 8.51 24.23
C PRO A 57 7.98 8.60 22.75
N LEU A 58 7.66 9.80 22.27
CA LEU A 58 7.41 10.11 20.87
C LEU A 58 8.25 11.34 20.48
N TYR A 59 9.05 11.19 19.43
CA TYR A 59 9.83 12.27 18.85
C TYR A 59 9.26 12.65 17.47
N GLU A 60 9.06 13.94 17.25
CA GLU A 60 8.71 14.49 15.95
C GLU A 60 9.90 15.22 15.36
N ILE A 61 10.24 14.91 14.12
CA ILE A 61 11.31 15.57 13.36
C ILE A 61 10.72 16.25 12.15
N GLY A 62 11.21 17.46 11.86
CA GLY A 62 10.96 18.16 10.62
C GLY A 62 11.69 17.52 9.43
N THR A 63 11.22 17.77 8.22
CA THR A 63 11.89 17.32 6.98
C THR A 63 13.25 18.01 6.81
N GLY A 64 14.29 17.22 6.48
CA GLY A 64 15.65 17.71 6.25
C GLY A 64 16.60 17.63 7.43
N LEU A 65 16.18 17.07 8.56
CA LEU A 65 16.98 16.91 9.77
C LEU A 65 17.49 15.49 9.96
N ASP A 66 18.11 14.93 8.92
CA ASP A 66 18.59 13.54 8.93
C ASP A 66 19.61 13.25 10.05
N GLU A 67 20.44 14.24 10.42
CA GLU A 67 21.39 14.13 11.53
C GLU A 67 20.71 13.98 12.89
N ASP A 68 19.50 14.50 13.04
CA ASP A 68 18.76 14.42 14.28
C ASP A 68 18.14 13.05 14.53
N ILE A 69 17.94 12.24 13.46
CA ILE A 69 17.53 10.84 13.60
C ILE A 69 18.55 10.05 14.42
N GLU A 70 19.84 10.25 14.13
CA GLU A 70 20.91 9.56 14.84
C GLU A 70 20.98 9.98 16.31
N LYS A 71 20.86 11.28 16.61
CA LYS A 71 20.83 11.81 17.97
C LYS A 71 19.64 11.23 18.78
N ILE A 72 18.47 11.11 18.15
CA ILE A 72 17.29 10.52 18.82
C ILE A 72 17.50 9.04 19.09
N ILE A 73 18.09 8.29 18.16
CA ILE A 73 18.44 6.89 18.38
C ILE A 73 19.43 6.77 19.56
N ASP A 74 20.39 7.70 19.69
CA ASP A 74 21.33 7.75 20.81
C ASP A 74 20.64 8.07 22.14
N ILE A 75 19.63 8.94 22.16
CA ILE A 75 18.86 9.25 23.36
C ILE A 75 17.97 8.08 23.77
N LEU A 76 17.36 7.42 22.79
CA LEU A 76 16.39 6.35 23.04
C LEU A 76 17.05 5.02 23.39
N HIS A 77 18.27 4.74 22.92
CA HIS A 77 18.97 3.45 23.08
C HIS A 77 18.04 2.26 22.78
N PRO A 78 17.47 2.14 21.57
CA PRO A 78 16.61 1.00 21.23
C PRO A 78 17.44 -0.26 21.02
N ASP A 79 16.89 -1.42 21.42
CA ASP A 79 17.47 -2.73 21.15
C ASP A 79 17.23 -3.15 19.72
N VAL A 80 16.07 -2.75 19.12
CA VAL A 80 15.67 -3.03 17.73
C VAL A 80 15.02 -1.78 17.14
N ILE A 81 15.32 -1.48 15.88
CA ILE A 81 14.64 -0.44 15.11
C ILE A 81 13.74 -1.10 14.06
N HIS A 82 12.44 -0.78 14.06
CA HIS A 82 11.54 -1.16 12.99
C HIS A 82 11.17 0.08 12.16
N THR A 83 11.60 0.11 10.91
CA THR A 83 11.39 1.29 10.07
C THR A 83 10.36 1.09 8.96
N HIS A 84 9.51 2.09 8.79
CA HIS A 84 8.48 2.19 7.76
C HIS A 84 8.77 3.32 6.76
N SER A 85 9.71 4.23 7.09
CA SER A 85 10.19 5.31 6.22
C SER A 85 11.68 5.56 6.40
N HIS A 86 12.29 6.45 5.60
CA HIS A 86 13.73 6.78 5.65
C HIS A 86 14.65 5.55 5.71
N LYS A 87 14.23 4.45 5.04
CA LYS A 87 14.74 3.09 5.22
C LYS A 87 16.24 2.97 4.98
N ALA A 88 16.76 3.56 3.90
CA ALA A 88 18.19 3.50 3.58
C ALA A 88 19.04 4.22 4.64
N LEU A 89 18.58 5.38 5.13
CA LEU A 89 19.25 6.15 6.17
C LEU A 89 19.22 5.40 7.51
N VAL A 90 18.04 4.94 7.94
CA VAL A 90 17.87 4.19 9.19
C VAL A 90 18.69 2.90 9.20
N CYS A 91 18.70 2.16 8.08
CA CYS A 91 19.57 0.97 7.93
C CYS A 91 21.06 1.33 8.03
N SER A 92 21.47 2.49 7.48
CA SER A 92 22.86 2.95 7.59
C SER A 92 23.24 3.32 9.02
N ILE A 93 22.35 3.99 9.76
CA ILE A 93 22.56 4.32 11.17
C ILE A 93 22.62 3.04 12.02
N GLY A 94 21.64 2.14 11.86
CA GLY A 94 21.60 0.89 12.62
C GLY A 94 22.86 0.04 12.40
N LYS A 95 23.34 -0.04 11.14
CA LYS A 95 24.61 -0.75 10.85
C LYS A 95 25.83 -0.12 11.55
N ARG A 96 25.94 1.23 11.59
CA ARG A 96 27.02 1.91 12.30
C ARG A 96 26.97 1.71 13.82
N LYS A 97 25.75 1.67 14.37
CA LYS A 97 25.54 1.56 15.83
C LYS A 97 25.36 0.10 16.29
N ASN A 98 25.49 -0.87 15.39
CA ASN A 98 25.27 -2.28 15.66
C ASN A 98 23.87 -2.57 16.27
N ILE A 99 22.85 -1.83 15.84
CA ILE A 99 21.46 -2.02 16.23
C ILE A 99 20.73 -2.75 15.08
N PRO A 100 20.02 -3.85 15.34
CA PRO A 100 19.24 -4.55 14.32
C PRO A 100 18.14 -3.66 13.73
N VAL A 101 18.02 -3.66 12.38
CA VAL A 101 17.01 -2.89 11.67
C VAL A 101 16.08 -3.82 10.90
N VAL A 102 14.83 -3.84 11.30
CA VAL A 102 13.72 -4.49 10.59
C VAL A 102 13.05 -3.46 9.68
N VAL A 103 12.77 -3.83 8.44
CA VAL A 103 12.17 -2.92 7.45
C VAL A 103 10.86 -3.49 6.93
N THR A 104 9.74 -2.80 7.09
CA THR A 104 8.47 -3.18 6.45
C THR A 104 8.21 -2.33 5.19
N SER A 105 7.77 -3.00 4.12
CA SER A 105 7.37 -2.36 2.87
C SER A 105 5.86 -2.28 2.76
N HIS A 106 5.30 -1.05 2.79
CA HIS A 106 3.85 -0.83 2.67
C HIS A 106 3.35 -0.64 1.24
N HIS A 107 4.24 -0.39 0.29
CA HIS A 107 3.87 -0.12 -1.10
C HIS A 107 5.04 -0.40 -2.06
N GLY A 108 4.72 -0.55 -3.34
CA GLY A 108 5.71 -0.83 -4.39
C GLY A 108 6.78 0.25 -4.60
N GLY A 109 6.58 1.47 -4.10
CA GLY A 109 7.52 2.59 -4.26
C GLY A 109 8.89 2.40 -3.61
N ILE A 110 9.07 1.44 -2.70
CA ILE A 110 10.39 1.06 -2.20
C ILE A 110 11.25 0.42 -3.31
N LEU A 111 10.61 -0.28 -4.24
CA LEU A 111 11.22 -1.05 -5.32
C LEU A 111 11.13 -0.35 -6.68
N CYS A 112 10.25 0.63 -6.83
CA CYS A 112 9.88 1.20 -8.13
C CYS A 112 10.03 2.72 -8.13
N PRO A 113 10.86 3.29 -9.02
CA PRO A 113 11.01 4.75 -9.14
C PRO A 113 9.74 5.44 -9.64
N ALA A 114 8.85 4.73 -10.37
CA ALA A 114 7.52 5.23 -10.76
C ALA A 114 6.48 5.12 -9.64
N GLY A 115 6.79 4.45 -8.50
CA GLY A 115 5.97 4.38 -7.30
C GLY A 115 4.93 3.26 -7.27
N THR A 116 4.52 2.71 -8.41
CA THR A 116 3.38 1.77 -8.52
C THR A 116 3.75 0.30 -8.46
N LEU A 117 5.00 -0.06 -8.77
CA LEU A 117 5.46 -1.43 -9.03
C LEU A 117 4.74 -2.09 -10.22
N LEU A 118 4.19 -1.29 -11.12
CA LEU A 118 3.62 -1.75 -12.38
C LEU A 118 4.58 -1.46 -13.55
N ASP A 119 4.58 -2.32 -14.53
CA ASP A 119 5.25 -2.07 -15.81
C ASP A 119 4.38 -1.24 -16.77
N CYS A 120 4.80 -1.13 -18.03
CA CYS A 120 4.07 -0.34 -19.01
C CYS A 120 2.76 -0.98 -19.47
N ASP A 121 2.57 -2.26 -19.19
CA ASP A 121 1.39 -3.05 -19.57
C ASP A 121 0.47 -3.28 -18.36
N ASP A 122 0.69 -2.52 -17.27
CA ASP A 122 -0.05 -2.56 -16.01
C ASP A 122 0.04 -3.92 -15.27
N ALA A 123 1.06 -4.72 -15.57
CA ALA A 123 1.38 -5.93 -14.84
C ALA A 123 2.38 -5.65 -13.69
N ILE A 124 2.38 -6.50 -12.65
CA ILE A 124 3.34 -6.38 -11.55
C ILE A 124 4.77 -6.50 -12.10
N CYS A 125 5.59 -5.49 -11.82
CA CYS A 125 6.96 -5.43 -12.32
C CYS A 125 7.93 -6.15 -11.40
N TYR A 126 8.60 -7.15 -11.94
CA TYR A 126 9.67 -7.90 -11.27
C TYR A 126 11.09 -7.53 -11.76
N LYS A 127 11.20 -6.62 -12.74
CA LYS A 127 12.49 -6.23 -13.34
C LYS A 127 13.36 -5.44 -12.35
N PRO A 128 14.69 -5.60 -12.37
CA PRO A 128 15.62 -4.79 -11.59
C PRO A 128 15.50 -3.30 -11.92
N VAL A 129 15.78 -2.44 -10.94
CA VAL A 129 15.79 -0.98 -11.14
C VAL A 129 17.01 -0.61 -11.98
N SER A 130 16.76 -0.07 -13.16
CA SER A 130 17.78 0.43 -14.09
C SER A 130 17.18 1.46 -15.04
N ILE A 131 18.04 2.27 -15.65
CA ILE A 131 17.64 3.24 -16.68
C ILE A 131 16.83 2.54 -17.78
N ASN A 132 17.34 1.42 -18.33
CA ASN A 132 16.68 0.70 -19.41
C ASN A 132 15.29 0.18 -19.04
N ASN A 133 15.14 -0.37 -17.85
CA ASN A 133 13.89 -0.98 -17.41
C ASN A 133 12.83 0.05 -16.96
N CYS A 134 13.26 1.19 -16.41
CA CYS A 134 12.36 2.07 -15.66
C CYS A 134 12.02 3.38 -16.39
N THR A 135 12.84 3.81 -17.38
CA THR A 135 12.65 5.13 -18.05
C THR A 135 11.26 5.28 -18.63
N ARG A 136 10.77 4.30 -19.41
CA ARG A 136 9.44 4.37 -20.03
C ARG A 136 8.32 4.50 -18.99
N CYS A 137 8.36 3.69 -17.92
CA CYS A 137 7.37 3.73 -16.85
C CYS A 137 7.38 5.07 -16.09
N CYS A 138 8.57 5.62 -15.81
CA CYS A 138 8.70 6.92 -15.15
C CYS A 138 8.21 8.08 -16.04
N LEU A 139 8.54 8.04 -17.33
CA LEU A 139 8.09 9.04 -18.30
C LEU A 139 6.57 9.02 -18.51
N ARG A 140 5.92 7.86 -18.39
CA ARG A 140 4.45 7.75 -18.44
C ARG A 140 3.76 8.64 -17.41
N ASN A 141 4.39 8.90 -16.26
CA ASN A 141 3.85 9.75 -15.21
C ASN A 141 4.04 11.25 -15.46
N ILE A 142 4.75 11.62 -16.53
CA ILE A 142 4.98 13.01 -16.94
C ILE A 142 4.08 13.33 -18.13
N ARG A 143 3.37 14.45 -18.11
CA ARG A 143 2.34 14.81 -19.09
C ARG A 143 2.77 14.67 -20.56
N THR A 144 4.03 14.98 -20.88
CA THR A 144 4.61 14.90 -22.24
C THR A 144 5.74 13.87 -22.31
N GLY A 145 5.96 13.11 -21.23
CA GLY A 145 7.16 12.28 -21.07
C GLY A 145 7.33 11.21 -22.14
N LEU A 146 6.24 10.54 -22.52
CA LEU A 146 6.30 9.47 -23.53
C LEU A 146 6.70 9.99 -24.93
N TYR A 147 6.43 11.24 -25.28
CA TYR A 147 6.89 11.81 -26.55
C TYR A 147 8.43 11.92 -26.60
N TRP A 148 9.08 12.06 -25.46
CA TRP A 148 10.53 12.16 -25.35
C TRP A 148 11.22 10.79 -25.25
N TYR A 149 10.48 9.72 -24.98
CA TYR A 149 11.04 8.38 -24.81
C TYR A 149 11.92 7.93 -25.99
N PRO A 150 11.54 8.09 -27.27
CA PRO A 150 12.39 7.70 -28.39
C PRO A 150 13.76 8.41 -28.37
N LEU A 151 13.80 9.69 -28.02
CA LEU A 151 15.04 10.48 -27.96
C LEU A 151 15.93 10.06 -26.80
N VAL A 152 15.37 9.93 -25.58
CA VAL A 152 16.17 9.55 -24.41
C VAL A 152 16.60 8.09 -24.47
N SER A 153 15.88 7.23 -25.18
CA SER A 153 16.24 5.82 -25.39
C SER A 153 17.46 5.62 -26.30
N LEU A 154 17.85 6.64 -27.08
CA LEU A 154 19.07 6.64 -27.90
C LEU A 154 20.32 6.99 -27.06
N LEU A 155 20.14 7.57 -25.87
CA LEU A 155 21.26 7.92 -25.00
C LEU A 155 21.80 6.67 -24.29
N SER A 156 23.10 6.63 -24.09
CA SER A 156 23.68 5.69 -23.14
C SER A 156 23.17 5.98 -21.73
N ASN A 157 23.14 4.98 -20.85
CA ASN A 157 22.70 5.16 -19.46
C ASN A 157 23.46 6.30 -18.75
N SER A 158 24.77 6.35 -18.91
CA SER A 158 25.61 7.43 -18.38
C SER A 158 25.34 8.78 -19.05
N GLY A 159 25.04 8.79 -20.33
CA GLY A 159 24.67 10.00 -21.09
C GLY A 159 23.34 10.58 -20.59
N TYR A 160 22.35 9.73 -20.34
CA TYR A 160 21.07 10.19 -19.80
C TYR A 160 21.19 10.73 -18.37
N VAL A 161 22.01 10.12 -17.52
CA VAL A 161 22.30 10.63 -16.15
C VAL A 161 23.02 11.99 -16.22
N LYS A 162 24.04 12.14 -17.09
CA LYS A 162 24.74 13.41 -17.31
C LYS A 162 23.79 14.49 -17.78
N LEU A 163 22.90 14.19 -18.74
CA LEU A 163 21.84 15.10 -19.17
C LEU A 163 20.92 15.49 -18.00
N GLY A 164 20.58 14.55 -17.12
CA GLY A 164 19.79 14.81 -15.92
C GLY A 164 20.44 15.84 -15.00
N HIS A 165 21.73 15.67 -14.68
CA HIS A 165 22.49 16.63 -13.87
C HIS A 165 22.58 17.98 -14.56
N TRP A 166 22.89 18.01 -15.85
CA TRP A 166 22.98 19.28 -16.60
C TRP A 166 21.65 20.04 -16.60
N LEU A 167 20.50 19.34 -16.73
CA LEU A 167 19.18 19.96 -16.71
C LEU A 167 18.74 20.43 -15.31
N GLN A 168 19.22 19.73 -14.24
CA GLN A 168 18.90 20.11 -12.85
C GLN A 168 19.45 21.51 -12.52
N ASP A 169 20.62 21.85 -13.04
CA ASP A 169 21.26 23.16 -12.84
C ASP A 169 20.70 24.26 -13.75
N LYS A 170 19.75 23.94 -14.62
CA LYS A 170 19.15 24.84 -15.61
C LYS A 170 17.64 25.00 -15.41
N PRO A 171 17.18 25.80 -14.43
CA PRO A 171 15.76 25.94 -14.11
C PRO A 171 14.91 26.58 -15.24
N PHE A 172 15.54 27.12 -16.27
CA PHE A 172 14.87 27.79 -17.38
C PHE A 172 14.30 26.88 -18.47
N VAL A 173 14.36 25.56 -18.32
CA VAL A 173 13.81 24.60 -19.29
C VAL A 173 12.69 23.75 -18.64
N PRO A 174 11.56 24.37 -18.25
CA PRO A 174 10.54 23.73 -17.40
C PRO A 174 9.88 22.49 -18.01
N PHE A 175 9.92 22.35 -19.35
CA PHE A 175 9.33 21.20 -20.03
C PHE A 175 10.28 20.00 -20.17
N ILE A 176 11.60 20.22 -20.16
CA ILE A 176 12.62 19.18 -20.37
C ILE A 176 13.26 18.77 -19.04
N SER A 177 13.33 19.66 -18.06
CA SER A 177 13.89 19.39 -16.74
C SER A 177 13.27 18.13 -16.06
N PRO A 178 11.94 17.92 -16.07
CA PRO A 178 11.34 16.71 -15.50
C PRO A 178 11.82 15.41 -16.19
N ILE A 179 12.15 15.47 -17.49
CA ILE A 179 12.62 14.32 -18.27
C ILE A 179 14.03 13.93 -17.83
N GLY A 180 14.94 14.91 -17.66
CA GLY A 180 16.25 14.68 -17.08
C GLY A 180 16.18 14.17 -15.64
N GLY A 181 15.25 14.68 -14.84
CA GLY A 181 15.00 14.25 -13.48
C GLY A 181 14.63 12.77 -13.33
N VAL A 182 14.08 12.15 -14.39
CA VAL A 182 13.76 10.71 -14.39
C VAL A 182 15.01 9.85 -14.23
N ALA A 183 16.09 10.15 -14.96
CA ALA A 183 17.33 9.38 -14.83
C ALA A 183 17.89 9.45 -13.42
N LEU A 184 17.91 10.65 -12.82
CA LEU A 184 18.39 10.87 -11.45
C LEU A 184 17.50 10.16 -10.41
N ALA A 185 16.18 10.18 -10.61
CA ALA A 185 15.24 9.47 -9.74
C ALA A 185 15.45 7.94 -9.78
N ILE A 186 15.72 7.38 -10.96
CA ILE A 186 16.02 5.95 -11.13
C ILE A 186 17.31 5.58 -10.42
N GLU A 187 18.41 6.33 -10.64
CA GLU A 187 19.69 6.05 -9.98
C GLU A 187 19.60 6.20 -8.47
N ARG A 188 18.94 7.24 -7.96
CA ARG A 188 18.70 7.41 -6.52
C ARG A 188 17.93 6.23 -5.95
N LYS A 189 16.84 5.77 -6.62
CA LYS A 189 16.05 4.61 -6.17
C LYS A 189 16.89 3.34 -6.14
N LYS A 190 17.75 3.13 -7.13
CA LYS A 190 18.68 2.01 -7.18
C LYS A 190 19.68 2.04 -6.02
N GLN A 191 20.27 3.22 -5.73
CA GLN A 191 21.18 3.40 -4.60
C GLN A 191 20.49 3.18 -3.25
N GLU A 192 19.30 3.76 -3.05
CA GLU A 192 18.47 3.53 -1.84
C GLU A 192 18.21 2.04 -1.62
N TRP A 193 17.77 1.32 -2.68
CA TRP A 193 17.49 -0.10 -2.59
C TRP A 193 18.74 -0.91 -2.26
N ASN A 194 19.87 -0.66 -2.94
CA ASN A 194 21.15 -1.34 -2.66
C ASN A 194 21.59 -1.12 -1.20
N THR A 195 21.46 0.10 -0.69
CA THR A 195 21.76 0.41 0.72
C THR A 195 20.89 -0.38 1.67
N ILE A 196 19.59 -0.50 1.38
CA ILE A 196 18.65 -1.24 2.23
C ILE A 196 19.03 -2.72 2.26
N ILE A 197 19.18 -3.39 1.11
CA ILE A 197 19.46 -4.84 1.07
C ILE A 197 20.81 -5.22 1.69
N GLU A 198 21.80 -4.33 1.59
CA GLU A 198 23.10 -4.51 2.20
C GLU A 198 23.03 -4.40 3.73
N LYS A 199 22.35 -3.34 4.24
CA LYS A 199 22.46 -2.90 5.63
C LYS A 199 21.31 -3.30 6.53
N CYS A 200 20.13 -3.67 5.99
CA CYS A 200 19.04 -4.16 6.82
C CYS A 200 19.37 -5.50 7.47
N THR A 201 18.85 -5.73 8.66
CA THR A 201 18.88 -7.03 9.33
C THR A 201 17.83 -7.94 8.72
N LEU A 202 16.59 -7.43 8.58
CA LEU A 202 15.45 -8.17 8.04
C LEU A 202 14.53 -7.26 7.24
N MET A 203 13.96 -7.79 6.16
CA MET A 203 12.86 -7.22 5.41
C MET A 203 11.56 -7.98 5.71
N ILE A 204 10.48 -7.25 5.95
CA ILE A 204 9.13 -7.80 6.04
C ILE A 204 8.36 -7.40 4.79
N ALA A 205 7.91 -8.40 4.04
CA ALA A 205 6.99 -8.25 2.92
C ALA A 205 5.56 -8.60 3.38
N PRO A 206 4.56 -7.77 3.06
CA PRO A 206 3.18 -8.03 3.47
C PRO A 206 2.48 -9.09 2.59
N SER A 207 3.07 -9.44 1.43
CA SER A 207 2.56 -10.45 0.50
C SER A 207 3.68 -11.17 -0.24
N TYR A 208 3.35 -12.34 -0.82
CA TYR A 208 4.32 -13.10 -1.63
C TYR A 208 4.77 -12.35 -2.87
N ALA A 209 3.87 -11.61 -3.55
CA ALA A 209 4.26 -10.81 -4.71
C ALA A 209 5.27 -9.71 -4.35
N MET A 210 5.15 -9.09 -3.18
CA MET A 210 6.14 -8.15 -2.68
C MET A 210 7.47 -8.85 -2.35
N ALA A 211 7.41 -10.03 -1.73
CA ALA A 211 8.59 -10.83 -1.42
C ALA A 211 9.35 -11.25 -2.69
N ASP A 212 8.63 -11.73 -3.70
CA ASP A 212 9.21 -12.08 -5.01
C ASP A 212 9.83 -10.87 -5.70
N ALA A 213 9.14 -9.74 -5.68
CA ALA A 213 9.67 -8.50 -6.24
C ALA A 213 10.96 -8.02 -5.54
N MET A 214 11.11 -8.25 -4.24
CA MET A 214 12.31 -7.95 -3.47
C MET A 214 13.45 -8.91 -3.81
N THR A 215 13.17 -10.22 -3.84
CA THR A 215 14.20 -11.24 -4.15
C THR A 215 14.71 -11.15 -5.58
N MET A 216 13.83 -10.88 -6.54
CA MET A 216 14.23 -10.65 -7.94
C MET A 216 15.07 -9.38 -8.13
N ARG A 217 15.08 -8.48 -7.13
CA ARG A 217 15.92 -7.28 -7.07
C ARG A 217 17.13 -7.44 -6.15
N GLY A 218 17.53 -8.68 -5.82
CA GLY A 218 18.76 -8.99 -5.15
C GLY A 218 18.69 -9.07 -3.62
N LEU A 219 17.50 -9.02 -3.00
CA LEU A 219 17.39 -9.28 -1.56
C LEU A 219 17.64 -10.77 -1.27
N ASN A 220 18.55 -11.08 -0.33
CA ASN A 220 18.78 -12.44 0.15
C ASN A 220 17.51 -12.95 0.85
N LYS A 221 17.05 -14.14 0.49
CA LYS A 221 15.86 -14.79 1.07
C LYS A 221 15.96 -15.01 2.59
N GLU A 222 17.16 -15.19 3.12
CA GLU A 222 17.40 -15.31 4.55
C GLU A 222 17.09 -14.04 5.33
N LYS A 223 17.17 -12.87 4.66
CA LYS A 223 16.79 -11.57 5.22
C LYS A 223 15.34 -11.20 4.92
N LEU A 224 14.48 -12.15 4.56
CA LEU A 224 13.09 -11.87 4.17
C LEU A 224 12.11 -12.75 4.92
N LYS A 225 11.12 -12.12 5.54
CA LYS A 225 9.94 -12.82 6.08
C LYS A 225 8.66 -12.25 5.43
N VAL A 226 7.72 -13.13 5.10
CA VAL A 226 6.38 -12.72 4.65
C VAL A 226 5.47 -12.69 5.87
N VAL A 227 5.00 -11.49 6.22
CA VAL A 227 4.12 -11.28 7.38
C VAL A 227 2.92 -10.45 6.92
N PRO A 228 1.76 -11.06 6.71
CA PRO A 228 0.52 -10.34 6.42
C PRO A 228 0.20 -9.33 7.51
N HIS A 229 -0.30 -8.16 7.13
CA HIS A 229 -0.69 -7.14 8.11
C HIS A 229 -1.90 -7.60 8.92
N GLY A 230 -1.87 -7.32 10.21
CA GLY A 230 -3.05 -7.42 11.07
C GLY A 230 -3.87 -6.14 11.05
N ILE A 231 -5.15 -6.27 11.35
CA ILE A 231 -6.06 -5.13 11.49
C ILE A 231 -6.80 -5.17 12.83
N PRO A 232 -7.17 -4.00 13.38
CA PRO A 232 -8.09 -3.96 14.51
C PRO A 232 -9.44 -4.51 14.08
N MET A 233 -10.05 -5.33 14.92
CA MET A 233 -11.39 -5.84 14.65
C MET A 233 -12.42 -4.70 14.74
N PRO A 234 -13.48 -4.72 13.91
CA PRO A 234 -14.51 -3.72 13.92
C PRO A 234 -15.20 -3.60 15.29
N ASN A 235 -15.33 -2.38 15.81
CA ASN A 235 -16.06 -2.13 17.05
C ASN A 235 -17.56 -1.90 16.76
N ILE A 236 -18.15 -2.84 16.03
CA ILE A 236 -19.61 -2.89 15.76
C ILE A 236 -20.07 -4.35 15.79
N THR A 237 -21.33 -4.56 16.12
CA THR A 237 -21.92 -5.89 16.06
C THR A 237 -22.02 -6.37 14.62
N ILE A 238 -21.28 -7.43 14.29
CA ILE A 238 -21.37 -8.09 13.00
C ILE A 238 -22.62 -8.97 13.02
N GLN A 239 -23.57 -8.66 12.15
CA GLN A 239 -24.81 -9.45 12.04
C GLN A 239 -24.48 -10.83 11.48
N LYS A 240 -25.18 -11.86 12.00
CA LYS A 240 -25.09 -13.20 11.42
C LYS A 240 -25.54 -13.13 9.95
N PRO A 241 -24.79 -13.81 9.06
CA PRO A 241 -25.15 -13.85 7.66
C PRO A 241 -26.57 -14.42 7.47
N THR A 242 -27.43 -13.67 6.80
CA THR A 242 -28.79 -14.09 6.46
C THR A 242 -28.95 -14.19 4.94
N PRO A 243 -29.91 -14.96 4.45
CA PRO A 243 -30.25 -14.98 3.03
C PRO A 243 -30.52 -13.59 2.50
N ILE A 244 -29.91 -13.24 1.37
CA ILE A 244 -30.00 -11.91 0.78
C ILE A 244 -31.41 -11.67 0.24
N GLN A 245 -32.11 -10.72 0.84
CA GLN A 245 -33.40 -10.23 0.36
C GLN A 245 -33.20 -8.94 -0.44
N GLY A 246 -33.90 -8.82 -1.58
CA GLY A 246 -33.81 -7.67 -2.45
C GLY A 246 -32.55 -7.66 -3.33
N LYS A 247 -32.00 -6.47 -3.54
CA LYS A 247 -30.85 -6.29 -4.42
C LYS A 247 -29.55 -6.78 -3.80
N LEU A 248 -28.72 -7.46 -4.60
CA LEU A 248 -27.36 -7.83 -4.22
C LEU A 248 -26.45 -6.58 -4.34
N LYS A 249 -25.87 -6.16 -3.22
CA LYS A 249 -25.09 -4.93 -3.13
C LYS A 249 -23.59 -5.24 -3.12
N PHE A 250 -22.91 -4.88 -4.20
CA PHE A 250 -21.46 -4.81 -4.28
C PHE A 250 -20.98 -3.46 -3.75
N PHE A 251 -19.79 -3.41 -3.20
CA PHE A 251 -19.18 -2.15 -2.79
C PHE A 251 -17.67 -2.12 -3.01
N TYR A 252 -17.14 -0.93 -3.18
CA TYR A 252 -15.72 -0.62 -3.19
C TYR A 252 -15.43 0.41 -2.10
N VAL A 253 -14.35 0.21 -1.34
CA VAL A 253 -13.83 1.19 -0.38
C VAL A 253 -12.39 1.50 -0.71
N GLY A 254 -12.08 2.78 -0.90
CA GLY A 254 -10.71 3.22 -1.10
C GLY A 254 -10.55 4.44 -1.99
N ARG A 255 -9.30 4.78 -2.27
CA ARG A 255 -8.94 5.89 -3.15
C ARG A 255 -9.34 5.57 -4.60
N ILE A 256 -10.01 6.52 -5.25
CA ILE A 256 -10.41 6.39 -6.65
C ILE A 256 -9.29 6.92 -7.54
N CYS A 257 -8.48 5.99 -8.05
CA CYS A 257 -7.35 6.29 -8.93
C CYS A 257 -7.13 5.15 -9.94
N TYR A 258 -6.31 5.40 -10.94
CA TYR A 258 -6.08 4.47 -12.06
C TYR A 258 -5.58 3.10 -11.59
N VAL A 259 -4.58 3.06 -10.71
CA VAL A 259 -3.97 1.81 -10.24
C VAL A 259 -4.92 0.93 -9.43
N LYS A 260 -6.03 1.48 -8.95
CA LYS A 260 -7.11 0.74 -8.30
C LYS A 260 -8.11 0.12 -9.30
N GLY A 261 -7.92 0.34 -10.59
CA GLY A 261 -8.68 -0.33 -11.65
C GLY A 261 -10.19 -0.04 -11.64
N ILE A 262 -10.63 1.12 -11.08
CA ILE A 262 -12.06 1.42 -10.93
C ILE A 262 -12.79 1.43 -12.28
N HIS A 263 -12.11 1.84 -13.37
CA HIS A 263 -12.66 1.76 -14.72
C HIS A 263 -12.94 0.31 -15.17
N VAL A 264 -12.12 -0.66 -14.73
CA VAL A 264 -12.32 -2.09 -15.02
C VAL A 264 -13.56 -2.60 -14.28
N LEU A 265 -13.68 -2.30 -12.98
CA LEU A 265 -14.84 -2.67 -12.17
C LEU A 265 -16.13 -2.07 -12.73
N LEU A 266 -16.13 -0.78 -13.04
CA LEU A 266 -17.30 -0.09 -13.58
C LEU A 266 -17.70 -0.65 -14.96
N ASN A 267 -16.72 -0.92 -15.82
CA ASN A 267 -16.97 -1.51 -17.13
C ASN A 267 -17.56 -2.92 -17.02
N ALA A 268 -17.01 -3.75 -16.14
CA ALA A 268 -17.53 -5.10 -15.88
C ALA A 268 -18.95 -5.04 -15.33
N PHE A 269 -19.20 -4.22 -14.33
CA PHE A 269 -20.51 -4.09 -13.65
C PHE A 269 -21.58 -3.55 -14.62
N HIS A 270 -21.25 -2.55 -15.40
CA HIS A 270 -22.17 -1.93 -16.37
C HIS A 270 -22.67 -2.93 -17.43
N GLN A 271 -21.80 -3.86 -17.86
CA GLN A 271 -22.16 -4.89 -18.83
C GLN A 271 -23.02 -6.03 -18.27
N VAL A 272 -23.18 -6.15 -16.96
CA VAL A 272 -24.10 -7.12 -16.35
C VAL A 272 -25.53 -6.61 -16.46
N LEU A 273 -26.37 -7.28 -17.24
CA LEU A 273 -27.75 -6.88 -17.50
C LEU A 273 -28.72 -7.43 -16.42
N ASN A 274 -28.47 -7.09 -15.15
CA ASN A 274 -29.33 -7.52 -14.04
C ASN A 274 -29.74 -6.30 -13.21
N PRO A 275 -31.05 -5.97 -13.11
CA PRO A 275 -31.53 -4.85 -12.31
C PRO A 275 -31.49 -5.12 -10.80
N GLY A 276 -31.33 -6.37 -10.39
CA GLY A 276 -31.29 -6.80 -8.97
C GLY A 276 -29.94 -6.62 -8.29
N ILE A 277 -29.01 -5.83 -8.86
CA ILE A 277 -27.70 -5.56 -8.29
C ILE A 277 -27.44 -4.05 -8.14
N GLU A 278 -26.59 -3.68 -7.18
CA GLU A 278 -26.09 -2.32 -7.00
C GLU A 278 -24.58 -2.34 -6.76
N LEU A 279 -23.87 -1.29 -7.21
CA LEU A 279 -22.45 -1.06 -6.91
C LEU A 279 -22.29 0.26 -6.18
N HIS A 280 -21.78 0.22 -4.97
CA HIS A 280 -21.56 1.36 -4.11
C HIS A 280 -20.07 1.71 -4.08
N LEU A 281 -19.70 2.93 -4.48
CA LEU A 281 -18.32 3.42 -4.50
C LEU A 281 -18.11 4.39 -3.33
N ILE A 282 -17.31 3.97 -2.36
CA ILE A 282 -17.00 4.71 -1.13
C ILE A 282 -15.54 5.16 -1.20
N GLY A 283 -15.33 6.46 -1.27
CA GLY A 283 -13.99 7.01 -1.37
C GLY A 283 -13.91 8.23 -2.28
N GLY A 284 -12.70 8.66 -2.56
CA GLY A 284 -12.49 9.84 -3.39
C GLY A 284 -11.04 9.92 -3.91
N SER A 285 -10.72 11.04 -4.55
CA SER A 285 -9.40 11.32 -5.10
C SER A 285 -8.43 11.81 -4.02
N GLY A 286 -7.12 11.53 -4.21
CA GLY A 286 -6.04 12.06 -3.38
C GLY A 286 -5.35 13.30 -3.97
N ASN A 287 -5.54 13.56 -5.28
CA ASN A 287 -4.94 14.70 -5.99
C ASN A 287 -5.77 15.12 -7.20
N LYS A 288 -5.40 16.25 -7.83
CA LYS A 288 -6.12 16.81 -8.99
C LYS A 288 -6.18 15.87 -10.20
N GLY A 289 -5.17 15.04 -10.43
CA GLY A 289 -5.16 14.07 -11.53
C GLY A 289 -6.19 12.96 -11.31
N GLU A 290 -6.23 12.42 -10.09
CA GLU A 290 -7.21 11.42 -9.67
C GLU A 290 -8.63 11.99 -9.65
N GLU A 291 -8.80 13.27 -9.30
CA GLU A 291 -10.09 13.94 -9.35
C GLU A 291 -10.63 14.01 -10.80
N LYS A 292 -9.77 14.34 -11.76
CA LYS A 292 -10.14 14.33 -13.19
C LYS A 292 -10.56 12.93 -13.64
N TYR A 293 -9.79 11.92 -13.24
CA TYR A 293 -10.10 10.52 -13.53
C TYR A 293 -11.47 10.12 -12.95
N MET A 294 -11.71 10.43 -11.67
CA MET A 294 -12.99 10.14 -11.00
C MET A 294 -14.17 10.84 -11.71
N LYS A 295 -14.04 12.14 -12.02
CA LYS A 295 -15.10 12.90 -12.74
C LYS A 295 -15.39 12.32 -14.13
N LEU A 296 -14.35 11.85 -14.84
CA LEU A 296 -14.52 11.16 -16.13
C LEU A 296 -15.38 9.92 -15.99
N LEU A 297 -15.09 9.06 -15.01
CA LEU A 297 -15.86 7.84 -14.74
C LEU A 297 -17.29 8.16 -14.31
N GLN A 298 -17.50 9.13 -13.43
CA GLN A 298 -18.84 9.58 -13.03
C GLN A 298 -19.67 10.03 -14.23
N LYS A 299 -19.08 10.79 -15.16
CA LYS A 299 -19.75 11.21 -16.39
C LYS A 299 -20.06 10.03 -17.31
N GLN A 300 -19.11 9.10 -17.49
CA GLN A 300 -19.26 7.94 -18.37
C GLN A 300 -20.39 7.02 -17.95
N TYR A 301 -20.57 6.80 -16.65
CA TYR A 301 -21.55 5.89 -16.09
C TYR A 301 -22.75 6.58 -15.44
N ALA A 302 -22.99 7.87 -15.72
CA ALA A 302 -24.06 8.68 -15.12
C ALA A 302 -25.49 8.13 -15.33
N GLN A 303 -25.69 7.39 -16.43
CA GLN A 303 -27.00 6.82 -16.79
C GLN A 303 -27.27 5.48 -16.09
N ASP A 304 -26.26 4.78 -15.59
CA ASP A 304 -26.45 3.53 -14.85
C ASP A 304 -26.79 3.83 -13.38
N LYS A 305 -28.09 3.82 -13.06
CA LYS A 305 -28.59 4.13 -11.71
C LYS A 305 -28.26 3.08 -10.66
N ARG A 306 -27.69 1.94 -11.07
CA ARG A 306 -27.21 0.90 -10.14
C ARG A 306 -25.84 1.25 -9.55
N ILE A 307 -25.13 2.23 -10.12
CA ILE A 307 -23.80 2.70 -9.68
C ILE A 307 -23.99 3.93 -8.80
N ILE A 308 -23.65 3.79 -7.51
CA ILE A 308 -23.92 4.78 -6.47
C ILE A 308 -22.61 5.29 -5.88
N TRP A 309 -22.39 6.60 -5.96
CA TRP A 309 -21.19 7.27 -5.47
C TRP A 309 -21.44 7.93 -4.13
N HIS A 310 -20.78 7.45 -3.06
CA HIS A 310 -20.92 7.98 -1.70
C HIS A 310 -19.96 9.13 -1.38
N GLY A 311 -18.89 9.29 -2.17
CA GLY A 311 -17.82 10.21 -1.81
C GLY A 311 -16.92 9.69 -0.69
N LYS A 312 -16.13 10.59 -0.09
CA LYS A 312 -15.26 10.25 1.04
C LYS A 312 -16.08 10.08 2.32
N VAL A 313 -15.81 9.00 3.01
CA VAL A 313 -16.37 8.68 4.32
C VAL A 313 -15.23 8.71 5.35
N PRO A 314 -15.41 9.28 6.55
CA PRO A 314 -14.43 9.20 7.61
C PRO A 314 -14.03 7.75 7.91
N PRO A 315 -12.74 7.45 8.19
CA PRO A 315 -12.31 6.08 8.49
C PRO A 315 -13.11 5.41 9.62
N THR A 316 -13.54 6.19 10.61
CA THR A 316 -14.35 5.73 11.75
C THR A 316 -15.78 5.30 11.36
N GLU A 317 -16.29 5.74 10.22
CA GLU A 317 -17.64 5.45 9.75
C GLU A 317 -17.69 4.38 8.64
N VAL A 318 -16.52 3.93 8.16
CA VAL A 318 -16.45 2.95 7.05
C VAL A 318 -17.21 1.67 7.40
N TYR A 319 -16.97 1.08 8.56
CA TYR A 319 -17.64 -0.16 8.96
C TYR A 319 -19.15 0.01 9.07
N GLN A 320 -19.61 1.14 9.63
CA GLN A 320 -21.04 1.45 9.71
C GLN A 320 -21.66 1.65 8.32
N THR A 321 -20.91 2.24 7.37
CA THR A 321 -21.37 2.44 6.00
C THR A 321 -21.53 1.13 5.23
N ILE A 322 -20.57 0.19 5.43
CA ILE A 322 -20.54 -1.08 4.66
C ILE A 322 -21.34 -2.22 5.30
N LYS A 323 -21.90 -2.02 6.50
CA LYS A 323 -22.55 -3.11 7.26
C LYS A 323 -23.67 -3.81 6.48
N ASP A 324 -24.47 -3.03 5.71
CA ASP A 324 -25.64 -3.51 4.97
C ASP A 324 -25.33 -3.90 3.51
N PHE A 325 -24.04 -3.90 3.12
CA PHE A 325 -23.59 -4.38 1.82
C PHE A 325 -23.18 -5.86 1.91
N HIS A 326 -23.06 -6.52 0.75
CA HIS A 326 -22.90 -7.96 0.70
C HIS A 326 -21.51 -8.40 0.25
N ILE A 327 -20.96 -7.79 -0.79
CA ILE A 327 -19.72 -8.22 -1.45
C ILE A 327 -18.80 -7.02 -1.65
N SER A 328 -17.59 -7.11 -1.12
CA SER A 328 -16.54 -6.13 -1.43
C SER A 328 -15.95 -6.39 -2.81
N SER A 329 -15.58 -5.33 -3.53
CA SER A 329 -14.96 -5.41 -4.83
C SER A 329 -13.62 -4.68 -4.85
N SER A 330 -12.56 -5.33 -5.33
CA SER A 330 -11.22 -4.75 -5.46
C SER A 330 -10.66 -5.08 -6.84
N SER A 331 -10.56 -4.08 -7.70
CA SER A 331 -10.10 -4.21 -9.09
C SER A 331 -8.67 -3.73 -9.32
N SER A 332 -7.89 -3.62 -8.26
CA SER A 332 -6.54 -3.07 -8.27
C SER A 332 -5.60 -3.84 -9.21
N PHE A 333 -4.68 -3.12 -9.86
CA PHE A 333 -3.63 -3.76 -10.66
C PHE A 333 -2.48 -4.25 -9.79
N MET A 334 -2.19 -3.55 -8.69
CA MET A 334 -1.18 -3.92 -7.71
C MET A 334 -1.56 -3.45 -6.32
N GLU A 335 -1.51 -4.35 -5.35
CA GLU A 335 -1.56 -4.08 -3.91
C GLU A 335 -0.37 -4.73 -3.22
N ALA A 336 0.29 -3.98 -2.35
CA ALA A 336 1.29 -4.60 -1.50
C ALA A 336 0.64 -5.57 -0.50
N PHE A 337 -0.51 -5.18 0.05
CA PHE A 337 -1.36 -6.01 0.91
C PHE A 337 -2.85 -5.80 0.63
N GLY A 338 -3.35 -4.55 0.71
CA GLY A 338 -4.77 -4.24 0.52
C GLY A 338 -5.54 -4.33 1.85
N LEU A 339 -5.35 -3.35 2.75
CA LEU A 339 -6.04 -3.31 4.04
C LEU A 339 -7.57 -3.32 3.91
N ASN A 340 -8.11 -2.69 2.85
CA ASN A 340 -9.54 -2.71 2.55
C ASN A 340 -10.10 -4.12 2.30
N ILE A 341 -9.28 -5.07 1.86
CA ILE A 341 -9.65 -6.48 1.75
C ILE A 341 -9.80 -7.06 3.15
N SER A 342 -8.78 -6.92 4.01
CA SER A 342 -8.86 -7.37 5.41
C SER A 342 -10.04 -6.75 6.16
N GLU A 343 -10.26 -5.45 5.99
CA GLU A 343 -11.38 -4.71 6.60
C GLU A 343 -12.74 -5.28 6.14
N SER A 344 -12.86 -5.63 4.85
CA SER A 344 -14.07 -6.26 4.32
C SER A 344 -14.28 -7.66 4.90
N LEU A 345 -13.21 -8.48 4.92
CA LEU A 345 -13.25 -9.82 5.51
C LEU A 345 -13.60 -9.78 7.00
N ALA A 346 -13.07 -8.81 7.76
CA ALA A 346 -13.39 -8.61 9.17
C ALA A 346 -14.86 -8.24 9.43
N MET A 347 -15.54 -7.71 8.42
CA MET A 347 -16.98 -7.44 8.43
C MET A 347 -17.81 -8.63 7.91
N GLY A 348 -17.20 -9.78 7.67
CA GLY A 348 -17.86 -10.94 7.07
C GLY A 348 -18.30 -10.69 5.63
N LYS A 349 -17.62 -9.81 4.89
CA LYS A 349 -17.97 -9.52 3.50
C LYS A 349 -17.01 -10.26 2.56
N PRO A 350 -17.48 -11.29 1.82
CA PRO A 350 -16.68 -11.92 0.78
C PRO A 350 -16.17 -10.90 -0.24
N VAL A 351 -14.96 -11.14 -0.76
CA VAL A 351 -14.29 -10.15 -1.61
C VAL A 351 -14.13 -10.70 -3.03
N LEU A 352 -14.67 -9.99 -4.02
CA LEU A 352 -14.30 -10.17 -5.44
C LEU A 352 -13.08 -9.29 -5.73
N ALA A 353 -11.93 -9.89 -5.92
CA ALA A 353 -10.69 -9.17 -6.18
C ALA A 353 -9.95 -9.64 -7.43
N THR A 354 -9.15 -8.73 -7.97
CA THR A 354 -8.15 -9.08 -8.98
C THR A 354 -6.92 -9.71 -8.32
N ARG A 355 -6.18 -10.54 -9.09
CA ARG A 355 -4.87 -11.12 -8.68
C ARG A 355 -3.80 -10.04 -8.68
N CYS A 356 -3.86 -9.14 -7.71
CA CYS A 356 -3.03 -7.94 -7.62
C CYS A 356 -1.85 -8.05 -6.64
N GLY A 357 -1.51 -9.26 -6.22
CA GLY A 357 -0.41 -9.57 -5.30
C GLY A 357 -0.80 -9.59 -3.83
N GLY A 358 -1.46 -8.54 -3.35
CA GLY A 358 -1.92 -8.47 -1.96
C GLY A 358 -3.26 -9.17 -1.70
N ALA A 359 -4.05 -9.43 -2.75
CA ALA A 359 -5.32 -10.16 -2.63
C ALA A 359 -5.09 -11.66 -2.40
N GLU A 360 -4.11 -12.25 -3.09
CA GLU A 360 -3.86 -13.69 -3.09
C GLU A 360 -3.38 -14.25 -1.74
N ILE A 361 -2.84 -13.39 -0.86
CA ILE A 361 -2.45 -13.83 0.49
C ILE A 361 -3.63 -13.79 1.48
N GLN A 362 -4.72 -13.10 1.12
CA GLN A 362 -5.89 -12.90 1.98
C GLN A 362 -7.11 -13.70 1.51
N ILE A 363 -7.25 -13.87 0.19
CA ILE A 363 -8.42 -14.51 -0.41
C ILE A 363 -8.08 -15.94 -0.81
N LYS A 364 -8.82 -16.88 -0.25
CA LYS A 364 -8.90 -18.27 -0.69
C LYS A 364 -10.09 -18.38 -1.63
N ASP A 365 -9.78 -18.52 -2.94
CA ASP A 365 -10.77 -18.52 -4.02
C ASP A 365 -11.89 -19.54 -3.79
N GLY A 366 -13.15 -19.11 -3.90
CA GLY A 366 -14.33 -19.92 -3.64
C GLY A 366 -14.66 -20.15 -2.15
N VAL A 367 -13.84 -19.65 -1.19
CA VAL A 367 -14.03 -19.87 0.26
C VAL A 367 -14.45 -18.58 0.97
N ASN A 368 -13.62 -17.52 0.91
CA ASN A 368 -13.89 -16.22 1.52
C ASN A 368 -13.96 -15.08 0.49
N GLY A 369 -13.94 -15.42 -0.80
CA GLY A 369 -14.00 -14.48 -1.92
C GLY A 369 -13.67 -15.15 -3.24
N TRP A 370 -13.45 -14.33 -4.26
CA TRP A 370 -13.14 -14.77 -5.62
C TRP A 370 -11.98 -13.96 -6.19
N LEU A 371 -11.15 -14.62 -7.00
CA LEU A 371 -9.99 -14.03 -7.65
C LEU A 371 -10.14 -14.08 -9.17
N VAL A 372 -9.98 -12.93 -9.83
CA VAL A 372 -10.00 -12.79 -11.29
C VAL A 372 -8.68 -12.17 -11.79
N PRO A 373 -8.32 -12.30 -13.07
CA PRO A 373 -7.16 -11.61 -13.63
C PRO A 373 -7.24 -10.09 -13.49
N THR A 374 -6.08 -9.41 -13.38
CA THR A 374 -5.99 -7.95 -13.41
C THR A 374 -6.32 -7.43 -14.82
N ASN A 375 -6.88 -6.21 -14.89
CA ASN A 375 -7.20 -5.51 -16.13
C ASN A 375 -8.11 -6.30 -17.10
N ASP A 376 -8.94 -7.20 -16.59
CA ASP A 376 -9.87 -8.03 -17.38
C ASP A 376 -11.32 -7.81 -16.93
N ALA A 377 -11.99 -6.86 -17.59
CA ALA A 377 -13.38 -6.55 -17.33
C ALA A 377 -14.33 -7.70 -17.70
N SER A 378 -13.96 -8.53 -18.68
CA SER A 378 -14.77 -9.67 -19.11
C SER A 378 -14.76 -10.80 -18.08
N ALA A 379 -13.58 -11.13 -17.54
CA ALA A 379 -13.45 -12.11 -16.47
C ALA A 379 -14.17 -11.61 -15.18
N MET A 380 -14.05 -10.33 -14.85
CA MET A 380 -14.74 -9.73 -13.71
C MET A 380 -16.26 -9.75 -13.89
N LYS A 381 -16.77 -9.42 -15.10
CA LYS A 381 -18.19 -9.53 -15.45
C LYS A 381 -18.70 -10.95 -15.27
N ALA A 382 -18.04 -11.93 -15.89
CA ALA A 382 -18.41 -13.33 -15.79
C ALA A 382 -18.49 -13.80 -14.32
N LYS A 383 -17.54 -13.37 -13.47
CA LYS A 383 -17.54 -13.70 -12.05
C LYS A 383 -18.70 -13.01 -11.31
N ILE A 384 -19.04 -11.77 -11.63
CA ILE A 384 -20.22 -11.09 -11.06
C ILE A 384 -21.50 -11.88 -11.42
N GLU A 385 -21.64 -12.33 -12.67
CA GLU A 385 -22.79 -13.13 -13.13
C GLU A 385 -22.87 -14.49 -12.40
N GLU A 386 -21.73 -15.17 -12.21
CA GLU A 386 -21.65 -16.40 -11.43
C GLU A 386 -22.06 -16.18 -9.96
N ILE A 387 -21.59 -15.11 -9.33
CA ILE A 387 -21.95 -14.75 -7.96
C ILE A 387 -23.46 -14.49 -7.84
N ILE A 388 -24.06 -13.82 -8.81
CA ILE A 388 -25.50 -13.57 -8.83
C ILE A 388 -26.28 -14.89 -8.92
N ALA A 389 -25.81 -15.82 -9.77
CA ALA A 389 -26.45 -17.14 -9.96
C ALA A 389 -26.35 -18.01 -8.69
N HIS A 390 -25.34 -17.80 -7.86
CA HIS A 390 -25.05 -18.60 -6.66
C HIS A 390 -25.02 -17.76 -5.38
N LYS A 391 -25.89 -16.73 -5.27
CA LYS A 391 -25.93 -15.82 -4.11
C LYS A 391 -26.25 -16.51 -2.78
N GLU A 392 -26.82 -17.70 -2.81
CA GLU A 392 -27.08 -18.55 -1.64
C GLU A 392 -25.82 -19.02 -0.92
N LEU A 393 -24.64 -18.97 -1.58
CA LEU A 393 -23.35 -19.32 -0.97
C LEU A 393 -22.77 -18.18 -0.11
N ILE A 394 -23.22 -16.94 -0.31
CA ILE A 394 -22.66 -15.76 0.35
C ILE A 394 -22.73 -15.86 1.89
N PRO A 395 -23.82 -16.29 2.54
CA PRO A 395 -23.87 -16.44 3.98
C PRO A 395 -22.78 -17.39 4.53
N LYS A 396 -22.55 -18.52 3.88
CA LYS A 396 -21.50 -19.46 4.26
C LYS A 396 -20.10 -18.86 4.08
N MET A 397 -19.87 -18.13 3.00
CA MET A 397 -18.60 -17.43 2.74
C MET A 397 -18.35 -16.33 3.76
N SER A 398 -19.38 -15.63 4.22
CA SER A 398 -19.29 -14.61 5.27
C SER A 398 -18.70 -15.17 6.58
N GLU A 399 -19.08 -16.37 6.98
CA GLU A 399 -18.51 -17.04 8.16
C GLU A 399 -17.01 -17.33 7.96
N GLN A 400 -16.65 -17.79 6.76
CA GLN A 400 -15.24 -18.05 6.42
C GLN A 400 -14.39 -16.77 6.37
N CYS A 401 -14.99 -15.63 5.98
CA CYS A 401 -14.31 -14.33 6.01
C CYS A 401 -13.83 -13.98 7.42
N LEU A 402 -14.69 -14.10 8.42
CA LEU A 402 -14.37 -13.79 9.82
C LEU A 402 -13.22 -14.65 10.38
N GLN A 403 -13.10 -15.89 9.92
CA GLN A 403 -12.06 -16.84 10.34
C GLN A 403 -10.72 -16.61 9.61
N SER A 404 -10.72 -15.86 8.53
CA SER A 404 -9.53 -15.68 7.67
C SER A 404 -8.72 -14.42 7.97
N VAL A 405 -9.20 -13.56 8.86
CA VAL A 405 -8.56 -12.28 9.19
C VAL A 405 -7.43 -12.47 10.19
N VAL A 406 -6.27 -11.89 9.90
CA VAL A 406 -5.21 -11.75 10.89
C VAL A 406 -5.53 -10.57 11.79
N THR A 407 -5.74 -10.83 13.07
CA THR A 407 -6.03 -9.78 14.05
C THR A 407 -4.77 -8.98 14.40
N LEU A 408 -4.97 -7.77 14.91
CA LEU A 408 -3.87 -6.90 15.30
C LEU A 408 -3.00 -7.50 16.43
N PRO A 409 -3.57 -8.09 17.51
CA PRO A 409 -2.79 -8.80 18.54
C PRO A 409 -1.93 -9.94 17.99
N GLU A 410 -2.49 -10.80 17.14
CA GLU A 410 -1.74 -11.90 16.50
C GLU A 410 -0.58 -11.38 15.64
N HIS A 411 -0.82 -10.29 14.90
CA HIS A 411 0.20 -9.67 14.08
C HIS A 411 1.31 -9.06 14.95
N CYS A 412 0.97 -8.31 15.99
CA CYS A 412 1.94 -7.70 16.92
C CYS A 412 2.76 -8.76 17.65
N MET A 413 2.16 -9.89 18.05
CA MET A 413 2.90 -11.00 18.62
C MET A 413 3.90 -11.61 17.63
N LYS A 414 3.51 -11.78 16.35
CA LYS A 414 4.44 -12.25 15.30
C LYS A 414 5.62 -11.28 15.11
N LEU A 415 5.35 -9.96 15.13
CA LEU A 415 6.41 -8.94 15.04
C LEU A 415 7.31 -9.01 16.26
N TYR A 416 6.76 -9.12 17.45
CA TYR A 416 7.52 -9.20 18.70
C TYR A 416 8.47 -10.41 18.72
N ASN A 417 7.99 -11.59 18.34
CA ASN A 417 8.82 -12.79 18.21
C ASN A 417 9.96 -12.62 17.19
N ILE A 418 9.69 -11.89 16.10
CA ILE A 418 10.73 -11.55 15.12
C ILE A 418 11.79 -10.64 15.74
N TYR A 419 11.42 -9.68 16.58
CA TYR A 419 12.39 -8.80 17.23
C TYR A 419 13.24 -9.57 18.26
N GLU A 420 12.64 -10.50 19.02
CA GLU A 420 13.35 -11.35 19.97
C GLU A 420 14.44 -12.20 19.32
N ASP A 421 14.23 -12.65 18.07
CA ASP A 421 15.24 -13.40 17.32
C ASP A 421 16.54 -12.59 17.13
N TYR A 422 16.47 -11.26 17.17
CA TYR A 422 17.61 -10.34 16.94
C TYR A 422 18.10 -9.65 18.21
N ASP A 423 17.31 -9.56 19.27
CA ASP A 423 17.71 -9.00 20.56
C ASP A 423 18.78 -9.86 21.27
N LYS A 424 18.81 -11.17 20.98
CA LYS A 424 19.71 -12.15 21.60
C LYS A 424 21.10 -12.26 20.94
N LYS A 425 21.36 -11.44 19.94
CA LYS A 425 22.64 -11.42 19.20
C LYS A 425 23.45 -10.17 19.52
#